data_cf3c2caeab04f1b2de99e7deb6648c02
#
_entry.id   cf3c2caeab04f1b2de99e7deb6648c02
#
_cell.length_a   1.000
_cell.length_b   1.000
_cell.length_c   1.000
_cell.angle_alpha   90.00
_cell.angle_beta   90.00
_cell.angle_gamma   90.00
#
_symmetry.space_group_name_H-M   'P 1'
#
loop_
_entity.id
_entity.type
_entity.pdbx_description
1 polymer ?
#
loop_
_entity_poly.entity_id
_entity_poly.type
_entity_poly.pdbx_seq_one_letter_code
_entity_poly.pdbx_strand_id
1 'polypeptide(L)'
;MARGYAERSLIEFQRTFASEEACAEHLARHRWPEGFVCPQCGHRSGWYLPRRHLFDCRRCRHQTSLTGGTVFHKTRTPLVKWYWLIYHLAMDQGGVSVAQLQRALEIPDYKTAWLMAHKVRKARADRDAGYRLVGLVELEEAFFGPPGKTHGRGSEAKTTVWCAVSLYRDQAGRERPGFAHLTLVADASTPSIGGVLERLGCGPATAEGRRLLAAIRTDGWRAYGSAAKANGLQHCRVVLRHAADAGRLLPWVHRVLSNAKAVIRGAHRGVSSHHLQSYLGEICYRFNRRFWEKELFDRLIRACVSTGTITYDELTHDSGPASKIRS
;
A
#
# COMPACT_ATOMS: atom_id res chain seq x y z
N MET A 1 19.13 13.54 -14.97
CA MET A 1 19.09 14.34 -13.73
C MET A 1 19.46 13.40 -12.61
N ALA A 2 20.52 13.70 -11.86
CA ALA A 2 20.91 12.95 -10.68
C ALA A 2 19.72 12.98 -9.69
N ARG A 3 19.31 11.80 -9.18
CA ARG A 3 18.32 11.70 -8.10
C ARG A 3 18.92 12.42 -6.90
N GLY A 4 18.32 13.54 -6.49
CA GLY A 4 18.70 14.19 -5.24
C GLY A 4 18.60 13.19 -4.10
N TYR A 5 19.61 13.13 -3.26
CA TYR A 5 19.61 12.28 -2.06
C TYR A 5 18.34 12.58 -1.22
N ALA A 6 17.73 11.53 -0.68
CA ALA A 6 16.59 11.67 0.23
C ALA A 6 16.97 12.61 1.38
N GLU A 7 16.11 13.54 1.74
CA GLU A 7 16.38 14.55 2.76
C GLU A 7 16.61 13.98 4.18
N ARG A 8 16.34 12.69 4.40
CA ARG A 8 16.75 11.98 5.61
C ARG A 8 17.68 10.84 5.23
N SER A 9 18.97 11.15 5.23
CA SER A 9 19.99 10.11 5.20
C SER A 9 19.83 9.20 6.43
N LEU A 10 20.35 7.98 6.34
CA LEU A 10 20.38 7.05 7.49
C LEU A 10 20.99 7.72 8.75
N ILE A 11 22.04 8.50 8.56
CA ILE A 11 22.74 9.21 9.64
C ILE A 11 21.82 10.28 10.26
N GLU A 12 21.14 11.04 9.44
CA GLU A 12 20.19 12.06 9.92
C GLU A 12 19.01 11.42 10.64
N PHE A 13 18.45 10.34 10.10
CA PHE A 13 17.39 9.58 10.75
C PHE A 13 17.83 9.08 12.14
N GLN A 14 19.01 8.48 12.23
CA GLN A 14 19.57 8.00 13.51
C GLN A 14 19.74 9.11 14.52
N ARG A 15 20.22 10.28 14.10
CA ARG A 15 20.39 11.45 15.00
C ARG A 15 19.03 11.99 15.46
N THR A 16 18.06 12.07 14.58
CA THR A 16 16.74 12.64 14.86
C THR A 16 15.91 11.74 15.78
N PHE A 17 15.99 10.43 15.61
CA PHE A 17 15.15 9.45 16.30
C PHE A 17 15.97 8.51 17.20
N ALA A 18 16.97 9.10 17.90
CA ALA A 18 17.87 8.36 18.78
C ALA A 18 17.22 7.95 20.10
N SER A 19 16.13 8.61 20.53
CA SER A 19 15.48 8.35 21.82
C SER A 19 13.98 8.09 21.66
N GLU A 20 13.42 7.45 22.69
CA GLU A 20 11.98 7.17 22.78
C GLU A 20 11.17 8.48 22.84
N GLU A 21 11.70 9.50 23.53
CA GLU A 21 11.09 10.82 23.66
C GLU A 21 11.00 11.53 22.31
N ALA A 22 12.08 11.52 21.51
CA ALA A 22 12.10 12.11 20.19
C ALA A 22 11.08 11.44 19.24
N CYS A 23 10.99 10.11 19.31
CA CYS A 23 9.99 9.36 18.57
C CYS A 23 8.56 9.69 19.02
N ALA A 24 8.33 9.76 20.33
CA ALA A 24 7.03 10.08 20.90
C ALA A 24 6.56 11.49 20.55
N GLU A 25 7.45 12.47 20.64
CA GLU A 25 7.17 13.86 20.24
C GLU A 25 6.81 13.98 18.76
N HIS A 26 7.58 13.32 17.91
CA HIS A 26 7.30 13.27 16.48
C HIS A 26 5.95 12.59 16.17
N LEU A 27 5.66 11.46 16.84
CA LEU A 27 4.39 10.76 16.72
C LEU A 27 3.21 11.63 17.14
N ALA A 28 3.36 12.38 18.25
CA ALA A 28 2.33 13.29 18.75
C ALA A 28 2.00 14.39 17.73
N ARG A 29 3.02 14.98 17.10
CA ARG A 29 2.86 16.00 16.04
C ARG A 29 2.08 15.47 14.83
N HIS A 30 2.30 14.21 14.45
CA HIS A 30 1.56 13.60 13.36
C HIS A 30 0.14 13.19 13.74
N ARG A 31 -0.08 12.80 15.01
CA ARG A 31 -1.40 12.43 15.51
C ARG A 31 -2.31 13.65 15.76
N TRP A 32 -1.72 14.74 16.26
CA TRP A 32 -2.40 15.98 16.56
C TRP A 32 -1.63 17.18 15.98
N PRO A 33 -1.76 17.41 14.66
CA PRO A 33 -1.01 18.49 13.98
C PRO A 33 -1.30 19.88 14.57
N GLU A 34 -2.51 20.10 15.05
CA GLU A 34 -2.95 21.36 15.67
C GLU A 34 -2.90 21.32 17.20
N GLY A 35 -2.16 20.38 17.77
CA GLY A 35 -2.07 20.15 19.21
C GLY A 35 -3.10 19.14 19.72
N PHE A 36 -2.90 18.70 20.97
CA PHE A 36 -3.73 17.68 21.60
C PHE A 36 -5.20 18.08 21.68
N VAL A 37 -6.08 17.15 21.29
CA VAL A 37 -7.54 17.25 21.47
C VAL A 37 -8.01 16.06 22.26
N CYS A 38 -8.68 16.30 23.38
CA CYS A 38 -9.23 15.25 24.22
C CYS A 38 -10.39 14.53 23.49
N PRO A 39 -10.33 13.21 23.31
CA PRO A 39 -11.41 12.47 22.63
C PRO A 39 -12.69 12.39 23.45
N GLN A 40 -12.61 12.63 24.78
CA GLN A 40 -13.75 12.57 25.69
C GLN A 40 -14.58 13.86 25.73
N CYS A 41 -13.91 15.02 25.74
CA CYS A 41 -14.61 16.30 25.96
C CYS A 41 -14.24 17.42 24.97
N GLY A 42 -13.44 17.11 23.93
CA GLY A 42 -13.02 18.07 22.91
C GLY A 42 -12.05 19.15 23.37
N HIS A 43 -11.63 19.17 24.65
CA HIS A 43 -10.74 20.21 25.18
C HIS A 43 -9.34 20.10 24.53
N ARG A 44 -8.76 21.24 24.14
CA ARG A 44 -7.50 21.32 23.36
C ARG A 44 -6.25 21.48 24.23
N SER A 45 -6.27 21.07 25.50
CA SER A 45 -5.10 21.16 26.37
C SER A 45 -4.99 19.96 27.29
N GLY A 46 -3.78 19.44 27.41
CA GLY A 46 -3.44 18.28 28.24
C GLY A 46 -2.02 18.32 28.72
N TRP A 47 -1.74 17.61 29.82
CA TRP A 47 -0.40 17.37 30.33
C TRP A 47 0.14 16.09 29.66
N TYR A 48 1.30 16.19 28.98
CA TYR A 48 1.98 15.00 28.51
C TYR A 48 2.74 14.32 29.65
N LEU A 49 2.54 13.02 29.80
CA LEU A 49 3.20 12.15 30.77
C LEU A 49 4.21 11.25 30.05
N PRO A 50 5.50 11.64 29.96
CA PRO A 50 6.47 10.98 29.07
C PRO A 50 6.66 9.49 29.36
N ARG A 51 6.81 9.12 30.63
CA ARG A 51 7.02 7.71 31.05
C ARG A 51 5.89 6.75 30.65
N ARG A 52 4.69 7.28 30.41
CA ARG A 52 3.49 6.49 30.08
C ARG A 52 2.99 6.73 28.68
N HIS A 53 3.58 7.65 27.94
CA HIS A 53 3.11 8.12 26.63
C HIS A 53 1.61 8.46 26.62
N LEU A 54 1.15 9.19 27.64
CA LEU A 54 -0.23 9.59 27.83
C LEU A 54 -0.36 11.11 27.85
N PHE A 55 -1.51 11.62 27.38
CA PHE A 55 -1.98 12.96 27.61
C PHE A 55 -3.10 12.94 28.66
N ASP A 56 -2.96 13.70 29.75
CA ASP A 56 -3.99 13.91 30.77
C ASP A 56 -4.73 15.21 30.45
N CYS A 57 -6.01 15.12 30.11
CA CYS A 57 -6.81 16.28 29.74
C CYS A 57 -6.95 17.25 30.93
N ARG A 58 -6.64 18.54 30.72
CA ARG A 58 -6.75 19.55 31.76
C ARG A 58 -8.18 19.78 32.27
N ARG A 59 -9.20 19.48 31.44
CA ARG A 59 -10.61 19.70 31.77
C ARG A 59 -11.27 18.49 32.45
N CYS A 60 -11.23 17.33 31.83
CA CYS A 60 -11.96 16.16 32.30
C CYS A 60 -11.07 15.04 32.88
N ARG A 61 -9.74 15.25 32.91
CA ARG A 61 -8.75 14.30 33.43
C ARG A 61 -8.71 12.97 32.70
N HIS A 62 -9.36 12.90 31.53
CA HIS A 62 -9.29 11.72 30.69
C HIS A 62 -7.86 11.49 30.18
N GLN A 63 -7.34 10.28 30.37
CA GLN A 63 -6.01 9.90 29.91
C GLN A 63 -6.06 9.32 28.52
N THR A 64 -5.43 9.99 27.56
CA THR A 64 -5.39 9.57 26.16
C THR A 64 -4.01 9.03 25.84
N SER A 65 -3.93 7.76 25.46
CA SER A 65 -2.66 7.15 25.02
C SER A 65 -2.20 7.71 23.67
N LEU A 66 -0.90 8.04 23.56
CA LEU A 66 -0.27 8.45 22.31
C LEU A 66 -0.41 7.37 21.20
N THR A 67 -0.39 6.11 21.58
CA THR A 67 -0.48 4.97 20.66
C THR A 67 -1.88 4.36 20.53
N GLY A 68 -2.78 4.69 21.47
CA GLY A 68 -4.13 4.10 21.53
C GLY A 68 -4.95 4.37 20.28
N GLY A 69 -5.61 3.34 19.73
CA GLY A 69 -6.44 3.46 18.52
C GLY A 69 -5.67 3.56 17.20
N THR A 70 -4.35 3.43 17.22
CA THR A 70 -3.48 3.46 16.02
C THR A 70 -2.89 2.06 15.76
N VAL A 71 -2.07 1.91 14.72
CA VAL A 71 -1.33 0.65 14.50
C VAL A 71 -0.42 0.28 15.67
N PHE A 72 0.00 1.27 16.46
CA PHE A 72 0.84 1.09 17.66
C PHE A 72 0.04 0.69 18.91
N HIS A 73 -1.28 0.51 18.81
CA HIS A 73 -2.14 0.20 19.95
C HIS A 73 -1.62 -0.99 20.77
N LYS A 74 -1.54 -0.81 22.10
CA LYS A 74 -1.03 -1.82 23.06
C LYS A 74 0.38 -2.36 22.72
N THR A 75 1.20 -1.61 21.98
CA THR A 75 2.59 -2.04 21.77
C THR A 75 3.39 -2.03 23.08
N ARG A 76 4.21 -3.07 23.25
CA ARG A 76 5.25 -3.14 24.30
C ARG A 76 6.64 -2.91 23.68
N THR A 77 6.74 -2.90 22.34
CA THR A 77 7.98 -2.63 21.63
C THR A 77 8.26 -1.13 21.66
N PRO A 78 9.47 -0.71 21.99
CA PRO A 78 9.86 0.70 21.99
C PRO A 78 9.56 1.39 20.65
N LEU A 79 9.18 2.67 20.70
CA LEU A 79 8.90 3.47 19.50
C LEU A 79 10.14 3.60 18.61
N VAL A 80 11.33 3.66 19.18
CA VAL A 80 12.59 3.67 18.42
C VAL A 80 12.66 2.46 17.47
N LYS A 81 12.32 1.25 17.93
CA LYS A 81 12.31 0.04 17.08
C LYS A 81 11.23 0.11 16.00
N TRP A 82 10.06 0.68 16.32
CA TRP A 82 9.00 0.94 15.35
C TRP A 82 9.46 1.93 14.27
N TYR A 83 10.14 2.99 14.65
CA TYR A 83 10.63 4.01 13.74
C TYR A 83 11.66 3.45 12.77
N TRP A 84 12.58 2.63 13.25
CA TRP A 84 13.54 1.92 12.42
C TRP A 84 12.86 0.94 11.46
N LEU A 85 11.89 0.16 11.94
CA LEU A 85 11.13 -0.75 11.09
C LEU A 85 10.39 0.02 9.99
N ILE A 86 9.72 1.11 10.33
CA ILE A 86 8.99 1.98 9.38
C ILE A 86 9.97 2.62 8.39
N TYR A 87 11.15 3.06 8.86
CA TYR A 87 12.19 3.62 8.01
C TYR A 87 12.64 2.60 6.94
N HIS A 88 13.03 1.41 7.36
CA HIS A 88 13.42 0.35 6.41
C HIS A 88 12.30 0.00 5.43
N LEU A 89 11.09 -0.17 5.93
CA LEU A 89 9.94 -0.43 5.05
C LEU A 89 9.66 0.73 4.08
N ALA A 90 9.90 1.98 4.45
CA ALA A 90 9.69 3.15 3.60
C ALA A 90 10.80 3.30 2.55
N MET A 91 12.06 3.18 2.97
CA MET A 91 13.22 3.59 2.16
C MET A 91 13.81 2.48 1.31
N ASP A 92 13.66 1.21 1.69
CA ASP A 92 14.20 0.09 0.93
C ASP A 92 13.35 -0.19 -0.31
N GLN A 93 13.89 0.15 -1.49
CA GLN A 93 13.20 -0.05 -2.77
C GLN A 93 13.16 -1.51 -3.22
N GLY A 94 14.11 -2.32 -2.80
CA GLY A 94 14.17 -3.76 -3.10
C GLY A 94 13.23 -4.61 -2.23
N GLY A 95 12.70 -4.01 -1.16
CA GLY A 95 11.95 -4.69 -0.12
C GLY A 95 12.88 -5.31 0.92
N VAL A 96 12.41 -5.38 2.15
CA VAL A 96 13.15 -5.95 3.29
C VAL A 96 12.37 -7.11 3.90
N SER A 97 13.06 -8.22 4.18
CA SER A 97 12.40 -9.35 4.81
C SER A 97 12.17 -9.11 6.31
N VAL A 98 11.09 -9.66 6.85
CA VAL A 98 10.79 -9.55 8.29
C VAL A 98 11.90 -10.17 9.13
N ALA A 99 12.53 -11.25 8.65
CA ALA A 99 13.65 -11.88 9.35
C ALA A 99 14.90 -10.99 9.41
N GLN A 100 15.15 -10.17 8.38
CA GLN A 100 16.21 -9.15 8.42
C GLN A 100 15.87 -8.06 9.42
N LEU A 101 14.64 -7.55 9.41
CA LEU A 101 14.18 -6.54 10.37
C LEU A 101 14.23 -7.03 11.81
N GLN A 102 13.80 -8.28 12.05
CA GLN A 102 13.88 -8.88 13.38
C GLN A 102 15.32 -8.84 13.92
N ARG A 103 16.28 -9.33 13.13
CA ARG A 103 17.70 -9.36 13.54
C ARG A 103 18.30 -7.98 13.68
N ALA A 104 18.10 -7.10 12.69
CA ALA A 104 18.67 -5.76 12.68
C ALA A 104 18.16 -4.88 13.82
N LEU A 105 16.93 -5.10 14.27
CA LEU A 105 16.28 -4.30 15.31
C LEU A 105 16.23 -5.03 16.66
N GLU A 106 16.88 -6.19 16.76
CA GLU A 106 16.90 -7.01 17.98
C GLU A 106 15.49 -7.22 18.56
N ILE A 107 14.51 -7.53 17.70
CA ILE A 107 13.16 -7.85 18.15
C ILE A 107 13.18 -9.30 18.64
N PRO A 108 12.72 -9.57 19.90
CA PRO A 108 12.93 -10.87 20.53
C PRO A 108 12.40 -12.06 19.75
N ASP A 109 11.24 -11.91 19.10
CA ASP A 109 10.62 -13.01 18.36
C ASP A 109 10.15 -12.57 16.97
N TYR A 110 10.11 -13.56 16.06
CA TYR A 110 9.70 -13.33 14.67
C TYR A 110 8.22 -12.92 14.55
N LYS A 111 7.35 -13.47 15.41
CA LYS A 111 5.91 -13.19 15.41
C LYS A 111 5.65 -11.70 15.67
N THR A 112 6.36 -11.12 16.64
CA THR A 112 6.29 -9.67 16.93
C THR A 112 6.76 -8.84 15.75
N ALA A 113 7.92 -9.13 15.17
CA ALA A 113 8.43 -8.40 14.00
C ALA A 113 7.48 -8.52 12.81
N TRP A 114 6.92 -9.70 12.58
CA TRP A 114 5.95 -9.98 11.53
C TRP A 114 4.66 -9.18 11.73
N LEU A 115 4.10 -9.18 12.94
CA LEU A 115 2.91 -8.42 13.27
C LEU A 115 3.14 -6.90 13.07
N MET A 116 4.28 -6.38 13.54
CA MET A 116 4.65 -4.97 13.34
C MET A 116 4.68 -4.62 11.84
N ALA A 117 5.34 -5.42 11.02
CA ALA A 117 5.42 -5.20 9.59
C ALA A 117 4.04 -5.25 8.91
N HIS A 118 3.18 -6.19 9.30
CA HIS A 118 1.81 -6.30 8.77
C HIS A 118 0.90 -5.15 9.21
N LYS A 119 1.06 -4.63 10.42
CA LYS A 119 0.38 -3.41 10.87
C LYS A 119 0.74 -2.21 10.00
N VAL A 120 2.02 -2.06 9.62
CA VAL A 120 2.45 -1.01 8.70
C VAL A 120 1.92 -1.23 7.29
N ARG A 121 1.88 -2.48 6.81
CA ARG A 121 1.25 -2.83 5.51
C ARG A 121 -0.23 -2.47 5.48
N LYS A 122 -0.95 -2.76 6.57
CA LYS A 122 -2.35 -2.33 6.72
C LYS A 122 -2.48 -0.81 6.60
N ALA A 123 -1.64 -0.04 7.28
CA ALA A 123 -1.68 1.43 7.20
C ALA A 123 -1.47 1.94 5.77
N ARG A 124 -0.61 1.29 4.99
CA ARG A 124 -0.43 1.58 3.57
C ARG A 124 -1.67 1.28 2.75
N ALA A 125 -2.26 0.10 2.97
CA ALA A 125 -3.46 -0.33 2.26
C ALA A 125 -4.65 0.58 2.56
N ASP A 126 -4.91 0.89 3.83
CA ASP A 126 -5.99 1.77 4.26
C ASP A 126 -5.82 3.19 3.68
N ARG A 127 -4.58 3.69 3.64
CA ARG A 127 -4.28 5.00 3.05
C ARG A 127 -4.53 5.06 1.55
N ASP A 128 -4.26 3.98 0.83
CA ASP A 128 -4.43 3.92 -0.62
C ASP A 128 -5.83 3.46 -1.06
N ALA A 129 -6.64 2.91 -0.15
CA ALA A 129 -8.00 2.43 -0.45
C ALA A 129 -8.93 3.53 -1.00
N GLY A 130 -8.69 4.79 -0.62
CA GLY A 130 -9.43 5.94 -1.11
C GLY A 130 -9.00 6.47 -2.48
N TYR A 131 -7.87 6.02 -3.02
CA TYR A 131 -7.39 6.51 -4.31
C TYR A 131 -8.17 5.90 -5.47
N ARG A 132 -8.45 6.75 -6.46
CA ARG A 132 -9.08 6.36 -7.72
C ARG A 132 -8.11 6.64 -8.86
N LEU A 133 -8.15 5.81 -9.88
CA LEU A 133 -7.41 6.05 -11.12
C LEU A 133 -8.20 7.00 -12.02
N VAL A 134 -7.50 7.83 -12.76
CA VAL A 134 -8.12 8.86 -13.60
C VAL A 134 -7.61 8.75 -15.04
N GLY A 135 -8.44 9.17 -15.99
CA GLY A 135 -8.08 9.28 -17.40
C GLY A 135 -7.96 7.93 -18.10
N LEU A 136 -6.84 7.71 -18.79
CA LEU A 136 -6.50 6.44 -19.45
C LEU A 136 -5.75 5.53 -18.49
N VAL A 137 -6.12 4.26 -18.43
CA VAL A 137 -5.50 3.24 -17.59
C VAL A 137 -5.02 2.07 -18.42
N GLU A 138 -3.74 1.71 -18.31
CA GLU A 138 -3.26 0.38 -18.73
C GLU A 138 -3.75 -0.65 -17.73
N LEU A 139 -4.28 -1.78 -18.24
CA LEU A 139 -4.81 -2.86 -17.41
C LEU A 139 -4.37 -4.20 -17.98
N GLU A 140 -3.83 -5.07 -17.12
CA GLU A 140 -3.38 -6.40 -17.46
C GLU A 140 -3.46 -7.36 -16.27
N GLU A 141 -3.59 -8.63 -16.56
CA GLU A 141 -3.53 -9.70 -15.56
C GLU A 141 -2.14 -10.32 -15.48
N ALA A 142 -1.77 -10.75 -14.27
CA ALA A 142 -0.55 -11.52 -14.05
C ALA A 142 -0.77 -12.60 -13.01
N PHE A 143 0.05 -13.63 -13.08
CA PHE A 143 0.00 -14.78 -12.19
C PHE A 143 1.17 -14.73 -11.22
N PHE A 144 0.87 -14.85 -9.92
CA PHE A 144 1.82 -14.94 -8.82
C PHE A 144 1.73 -16.31 -8.17
N GLY A 145 2.87 -16.88 -7.81
CA GLY A 145 2.98 -18.19 -7.20
C GLY A 145 4.30 -18.88 -7.58
N PRO A 146 4.54 -20.07 -7.06
CA PRO A 146 5.74 -20.84 -7.38
C PRO A 146 5.79 -21.19 -8.86
N PRO A 147 7.00 -21.41 -9.42
CA PRO A 147 7.15 -21.95 -10.77
C PRO A 147 6.46 -23.32 -10.83
N GLY A 148 5.43 -23.44 -11.64
CA GLY A 148 4.70 -24.71 -11.85
C GLY A 148 4.98 -25.28 -13.24
N LYS A 149 4.68 -26.58 -13.43
CA LYS A 149 4.81 -27.26 -14.73
C LYS A 149 3.84 -26.72 -15.79
N THR A 150 2.73 -26.09 -15.37
CA THR A 150 1.73 -25.49 -16.25
C THR A 150 1.92 -23.98 -16.33
N HIS A 151 1.99 -23.45 -17.55
CA HIS A 151 2.02 -22.02 -17.83
C HIS A 151 0.61 -21.54 -18.23
N GLY A 152 0.19 -20.37 -17.70
CA GLY A 152 -1.02 -19.69 -18.16
C GLY A 152 -2.22 -19.78 -17.21
N ARG A 153 -3.38 -19.39 -17.74
CA ARG A 153 -4.69 -19.39 -17.07
C ARG A 153 -5.08 -20.81 -16.70
N GLY A 154 -5.45 -21.05 -15.43
CA GLY A 154 -5.93 -22.37 -14.97
C GLY A 154 -4.94 -23.19 -14.12
N SER A 155 -3.78 -22.62 -13.73
CA SER A 155 -2.92 -23.27 -12.76
C SER A 155 -3.44 -23.02 -11.34
N GLU A 156 -3.96 -24.04 -10.66
CA GLU A 156 -4.51 -23.97 -9.29
C GLU A 156 -3.50 -23.44 -8.24
N ALA A 157 -2.19 -23.57 -8.54
CA ALA A 157 -1.13 -23.09 -7.66
C ALA A 157 -0.81 -21.58 -7.82
N LYS A 158 -1.47 -20.87 -8.76
CA LYS A 158 -1.18 -19.47 -9.07
C LYS A 158 -2.36 -18.59 -8.74
N THR A 159 -2.05 -17.47 -8.08
CA THR A 159 -3.02 -16.43 -7.75
C THR A 159 -3.06 -15.39 -8.86
N THR A 160 -4.25 -15.08 -9.37
CA THR A 160 -4.46 -14.05 -10.39
C THR A 160 -4.45 -12.67 -9.74
N VAL A 161 -3.64 -11.78 -10.30
CA VAL A 161 -3.49 -10.39 -9.87
C VAL A 161 -3.74 -9.48 -11.06
N TRP A 162 -4.56 -8.49 -10.88
CA TRP A 162 -4.72 -7.41 -11.85
C TRP A 162 -3.86 -6.23 -11.50
N CYS A 163 -3.16 -5.75 -12.52
CA CYS A 163 -2.38 -4.53 -12.49
C CYS A 163 -3.08 -3.47 -13.33
N ALA A 164 -3.35 -2.33 -12.71
CA ALA A 164 -3.88 -1.16 -13.37
C ALA A 164 -2.95 0.02 -13.13
N VAL A 165 -2.58 0.77 -14.18
CA VAL A 165 -1.71 1.94 -14.10
C VAL A 165 -2.34 3.09 -14.85
N SER A 166 -2.68 4.18 -14.15
CA SER A 166 -3.18 5.40 -14.81
C SER A 166 -2.04 6.10 -15.57
N LEU A 167 -2.40 6.74 -16.67
CA LEU A 167 -1.46 7.45 -17.52
C LEU A 167 -1.82 8.94 -17.56
N TYR A 168 -0.78 9.77 -17.60
CA TYR A 168 -0.92 11.20 -17.88
C TYR A 168 0.13 11.63 -18.92
N ARG A 169 -0.10 12.77 -19.56
CA ARG A 169 0.89 13.37 -20.46
C ARG A 169 1.69 14.44 -19.70
N ASP A 170 3.02 14.35 -19.77
CA ASP A 170 3.89 15.40 -19.25
C ASP A 170 3.87 16.65 -20.17
N GLN A 171 4.53 17.72 -19.76
CA GLN A 171 4.61 18.97 -20.53
C GLN A 171 5.20 18.80 -21.94
N ALA A 172 6.00 17.74 -22.16
CA ALA A 172 6.55 17.38 -23.47
C ALA A 172 5.62 16.45 -24.27
N GLY A 173 4.38 16.22 -23.82
CA GLY A 173 3.40 15.36 -24.49
C GLY A 173 3.66 13.85 -24.31
N ARG A 174 4.67 13.44 -23.53
CA ARG A 174 5.05 12.03 -23.33
C ARG A 174 4.16 11.38 -22.30
N GLU A 175 3.69 10.15 -22.58
CA GLU A 175 2.94 9.35 -21.61
C GLU A 175 3.81 8.96 -20.41
N ARG A 176 3.29 9.20 -19.23
CA ARG A 176 3.92 8.89 -17.93
C ARG A 176 2.96 8.13 -17.06
N PRO A 177 3.46 7.23 -16.20
CA PRO A 177 2.61 6.53 -15.25
C PRO A 177 2.18 7.47 -14.13
N GLY A 178 0.89 7.44 -13.82
CA GLY A 178 0.32 8.05 -12.62
C GLY A 178 0.36 7.10 -11.43
N PHE A 179 -0.79 6.74 -10.89
CA PHE A 179 -0.92 5.76 -9.82
C PHE A 179 -1.08 4.34 -10.36
N ALA A 180 -0.64 3.38 -9.57
CA ALA A 180 -0.80 1.95 -9.85
C ALA A 180 -1.65 1.27 -8.77
N HIS A 181 -2.40 0.26 -9.20
CA HIS A 181 -3.15 -0.66 -8.35
C HIS A 181 -2.82 -2.11 -8.72
N LEU A 182 -2.54 -2.93 -7.70
CA LEU A 182 -2.39 -4.39 -7.83
C LEU A 182 -3.45 -5.04 -6.94
N THR A 183 -4.35 -5.80 -7.55
CA THR A 183 -5.50 -6.37 -6.84
C THR A 183 -5.62 -7.86 -7.11
N LEU A 184 -5.77 -8.66 -6.05
CA LEU A 184 -6.13 -10.07 -6.16
C LEU A 184 -7.56 -10.19 -6.72
N VAL A 185 -7.73 -11.14 -7.63
CA VAL A 185 -9.04 -11.50 -8.17
C VAL A 185 -9.21 -13.01 -8.18
N ALA A 186 -10.46 -13.45 -8.12
CA ALA A 186 -10.76 -14.88 -8.15
C ALA A 186 -10.45 -15.48 -9.53
N ASP A 187 -10.77 -14.73 -10.58
CA ASP A 187 -10.60 -15.15 -11.98
C ASP A 187 -10.49 -13.95 -12.93
N ALA A 188 -10.34 -14.22 -14.23
CA ALA A 188 -10.29 -13.22 -15.29
C ALA A 188 -11.65 -13.08 -16.02
N SER A 189 -12.76 -13.29 -15.33
CA SER A 189 -14.11 -13.17 -15.90
C SER A 189 -14.55 -11.71 -16.03
N THR A 190 -15.53 -11.46 -16.90
CA THR A 190 -16.12 -10.12 -17.06
C THR A 190 -16.67 -9.52 -15.76
N PRO A 191 -17.36 -10.26 -14.87
CA PRO A 191 -17.78 -9.72 -13.56
C PRO A 191 -16.62 -9.33 -12.67
N SER A 192 -15.56 -10.16 -12.59
CA SER A 192 -14.35 -9.84 -11.82
C SER A 192 -13.68 -8.56 -12.33
N ILE A 193 -13.63 -8.38 -13.66
CA ILE A 193 -13.15 -7.16 -14.31
C ILE A 193 -14.02 -5.97 -13.91
N GLY A 194 -15.34 -6.08 -14.04
CA GLY A 194 -16.29 -5.03 -13.69
C GLY A 194 -16.07 -4.55 -12.25
N GLY A 195 -16.02 -5.47 -11.28
CA GLY A 195 -15.80 -5.13 -9.88
C GLY A 195 -14.45 -4.46 -9.60
N VAL A 196 -13.39 -4.76 -10.37
CA VAL A 196 -12.12 -4.02 -10.27
C VAL A 196 -12.27 -2.61 -10.85
N LEU A 197 -12.85 -2.48 -12.03
CA LEU A 197 -13.05 -1.17 -12.67
C LEU A 197 -13.88 -0.23 -11.79
N GLU A 198 -14.94 -0.72 -11.14
CA GLU A 198 -15.74 0.05 -10.17
C GLU A 198 -14.88 0.57 -9.02
N ARG A 199 -14.08 -0.30 -8.41
CA ARG A 199 -13.16 0.10 -7.32
C ARG A 199 -12.11 1.11 -7.79
N LEU A 200 -11.67 1.02 -9.04
CA LEU A 200 -10.65 1.91 -9.62
C LEU A 200 -11.19 3.29 -9.99
N GLY A 201 -12.49 3.48 -10.12
CA GLY A 201 -13.03 4.80 -10.42
C GLY A 201 -14.13 4.86 -11.49
N CYS A 202 -14.65 3.70 -11.92
CA CYS A 202 -15.79 3.63 -12.83
C CYS A 202 -17.15 3.89 -12.15
N GLY A 203 -17.16 4.36 -10.92
CA GLY A 203 -18.40 4.75 -10.24
C GLY A 203 -19.16 5.86 -10.97
N PRO A 204 -20.33 6.27 -10.44
CA PRO A 204 -21.11 7.37 -11.00
C PRO A 204 -20.21 8.61 -11.18
N ALA A 205 -20.54 9.41 -12.17
CA ALA A 205 -19.85 10.66 -12.43
C ALA A 205 -19.78 11.52 -11.15
N THR A 206 -18.74 12.33 -11.01
CA THR A 206 -18.67 13.34 -9.94
C THR A 206 -19.89 14.28 -10.02
N ALA A 207 -20.12 15.10 -8.99
CA ALA A 207 -21.19 16.11 -9.00
C ALA A 207 -21.14 17.02 -10.23
N GLU A 208 -19.94 17.17 -10.87
CA GLU A 208 -19.76 17.91 -12.10
C GLU A 208 -19.93 17.06 -13.38
N GLY A 209 -20.48 15.84 -13.27
CA GLY A 209 -20.76 14.96 -14.41
C GLY A 209 -19.52 14.30 -15.05
N ARG A 210 -18.34 14.41 -14.45
CA ARG A 210 -17.10 13.80 -14.97
C ARG A 210 -16.85 12.43 -14.39
N ARG A 211 -16.60 11.45 -15.26
CA ARG A 211 -16.08 10.16 -14.83
C ARG A 211 -14.58 10.27 -14.59
N LEU A 212 -14.10 9.72 -13.48
CA LEU A 212 -12.67 9.72 -13.17
C LEU A 212 -11.91 8.86 -14.16
N LEU A 213 -12.36 7.62 -14.40
CA LEU A 213 -11.79 6.71 -15.37
C LEU A 213 -12.53 6.87 -16.71
N ALA A 214 -11.79 7.22 -17.76
CA ALA A 214 -12.36 7.50 -19.10
C ALA A 214 -12.14 6.34 -20.08
N ALA A 215 -10.97 5.72 -20.05
CA ALA A 215 -10.57 4.68 -20.99
C ALA A 215 -9.65 3.63 -20.36
N ILE A 216 -9.70 2.41 -20.90
CA ILE A 216 -8.73 1.37 -20.58
C ILE A 216 -7.96 0.94 -21.82
N ARG A 217 -6.67 0.65 -21.66
CA ARG A 217 -5.78 0.08 -22.67
C ARG A 217 -5.36 -1.32 -22.21
N THR A 218 -5.62 -2.35 -23.03
CA THR A 218 -5.39 -3.76 -22.66
C THR A 218 -4.86 -4.58 -23.85
N ASP A 219 -4.40 -5.80 -23.58
CA ASP A 219 -3.93 -6.77 -24.60
C ASP A 219 -5.03 -7.29 -25.56
N GLY A 220 -6.27 -6.95 -25.31
CA GLY A 220 -7.39 -7.33 -26.20
C GLY A 220 -8.07 -8.64 -25.86
N TRP A 221 -7.86 -9.20 -24.67
CA TRP A 221 -8.70 -10.29 -24.17
C TRP A 221 -10.18 -9.90 -24.18
N ARG A 222 -11.05 -10.81 -24.65
CA ARG A 222 -12.48 -10.49 -24.90
C ARG A 222 -13.22 -9.93 -23.69
N ALA A 223 -12.92 -10.43 -22.49
CA ALA A 223 -13.59 -10.00 -21.27
C ALA A 223 -13.37 -8.51 -20.95
N TYR A 224 -12.24 -7.92 -21.36
CA TYR A 224 -11.99 -6.47 -21.20
C TYR A 224 -12.97 -5.62 -22.00
N GLY A 225 -13.22 -5.98 -23.26
CA GLY A 225 -14.15 -5.24 -24.11
C GLY A 225 -15.57 -5.25 -23.55
N SER A 226 -16.03 -6.41 -23.09
CA SER A 226 -17.35 -6.56 -22.46
C SER A 226 -17.48 -5.75 -21.17
N ALA A 227 -16.46 -5.82 -20.30
CA ALA A 227 -16.45 -5.08 -19.05
C ALA A 227 -16.34 -3.55 -19.28
N ALA A 228 -15.52 -3.10 -20.23
CA ALA A 228 -15.43 -1.69 -20.60
C ALA A 228 -16.77 -1.15 -21.09
N LYS A 229 -17.44 -1.87 -21.98
CA LYS A 229 -18.76 -1.50 -22.50
C LYS A 229 -19.81 -1.42 -21.40
N ALA A 230 -19.85 -2.42 -20.50
CA ALA A 230 -20.77 -2.44 -19.36
C ALA A 230 -20.55 -1.25 -18.41
N ASN A 231 -19.31 -0.77 -18.27
CA ASN A 231 -18.94 0.37 -17.43
C ASN A 231 -18.90 1.71 -18.18
N GLY A 232 -19.29 1.74 -19.48
CA GLY A 232 -19.30 2.95 -20.29
C GLY A 232 -17.91 3.56 -20.52
N LEU A 233 -16.87 2.73 -20.60
CA LEU A 233 -15.48 3.13 -20.84
C LEU A 233 -15.09 2.95 -22.28
N GLN A 234 -14.22 3.83 -22.78
CA GLN A 234 -13.53 3.61 -24.05
C GLN A 234 -12.50 2.46 -23.88
N HIS A 235 -12.51 1.50 -24.80
CA HIS A 235 -11.56 0.40 -24.82
C HIS A 235 -10.53 0.58 -25.95
N CYS A 236 -9.29 0.83 -25.56
CA CYS A 236 -8.13 0.93 -26.46
C CYS A 236 -7.44 -0.45 -26.52
N ARG A 237 -7.88 -1.29 -27.44
CA ARG A 237 -7.31 -2.63 -27.63
C ARG A 237 -5.93 -2.54 -28.29
N VAL A 238 -4.94 -3.24 -27.74
CA VAL A 238 -3.59 -3.41 -28.31
C VAL A 238 -3.43 -4.86 -28.73
N VAL A 239 -3.05 -5.10 -29.96
CA VAL A 239 -2.83 -6.46 -30.46
C VAL A 239 -1.36 -6.82 -30.26
N LEU A 240 -1.10 -7.75 -29.35
CA LEU A 240 0.23 -8.32 -29.12
C LEU A 240 0.46 -9.43 -30.14
N ARG A 241 1.31 -9.18 -31.13
CA ARG A 241 1.70 -10.20 -32.13
C ARG A 241 2.78 -11.13 -31.57
N HIS A 242 3.67 -10.58 -30.75
CA HIS A 242 4.74 -11.32 -30.07
C HIS A 242 4.81 -10.93 -28.59
N ALA A 243 5.32 -11.83 -27.73
CA ALA A 243 5.49 -11.54 -26.29
C ALA A 243 6.35 -10.30 -26.05
N ALA A 244 7.33 -9.99 -26.90
CA ALA A 244 8.15 -8.79 -26.83
C ALA A 244 7.37 -7.49 -27.05
N ASP A 245 6.23 -7.52 -27.73
CA ASP A 245 5.40 -6.34 -27.99
C ASP A 245 4.73 -5.82 -26.71
N ALA A 246 4.48 -6.69 -25.74
CA ALA A 246 3.82 -6.35 -24.50
C ALA A 246 4.54 -5.21 -23.75
N GLY A 247 5.87 -5.33 -23.59
CA GLY A 247 6.69 -4.30 -22.96
C GLY A 247 6.74 -2.96 -23.72
N ARG A 248 6.42 -2.95 -25.01
CA ARG A 248 6.37 -1.75 -25.86
C ARG A 248 4.97 -1.14 -25.88
N LEU A 249 3.94 -1.94 -25.91
CA LEU A 249 2.55 -1.50 -26.11
C LEU A 249 1.80 -1.25 -24.80
N LEU A 250 2.21 -1.97 -23.73
CA LEU A 250 1.70 -1.81 -22.35
C LEU A 250 2.88 -1.64 -21.36
N PRO A 251 3.75 -0.62 -21.56
CA PRO A 251 5.04 -0.54 -20.88
C PRO A 251 4.92 -0.41 -19.36
N TRP A 252 3.89 0.25 -18.88
CA TRP A 252 3.79 0.62 -17.48
C TRP A 252 3.27 -0.52 -16.60
N VAL A 253 2.23 -1.23 -17.04
CA VAL A 253 1.76 -2.43 -16.32
C VAL A 253 2.84 -3.50 -16.28
N HIS A 254 3.55 -3.75 -17.38
CA HIS A 254 4.65 -4.72 -17.42
C HIS A 254 5.79 -4.34 -16.48
N ARG A 255 6.15 -3.04 -16.41
CA ARG A 255 7.18 -2.55 -15.50
C ARG A 255 6.77 -2.73 -14.04
N VAL A 256 5.53 -2.38 -13.68
CA VAL A 256 5.02 -2.54 -12.32
C VAL A 256 4.96 -4.02 -11.95
N LEU A 257 4.46 -4.88 -12.83
CA LEU A 257 4.40 -6.33 -12.60
C LEU A 257 5.77 -6.98 -12.46
N SER A 258 6.73 -6.59 -13.31
CA SER A 258 8.11 -7.09 -13.23
C SER A 258 8.77 -6.70 -11.91
N ASN A 259 8.62 -5.45 -11.49
CA ASN A 259 9.13 -4.98 -10.20
C ASN A 259 8.45 -5.70 -9.03
N ALA A 260 7.13 -5.91 -9.09
CA ALA A 260 6.41 -6.63 -8.05
C ALA A 260 6.89 -8.08 -7.91
N LYS A 261 7.06 -8.78 -9.04
CA LYS A 261 7.59 -10.14 -9.06
C LYS A 261 9.03 -10.20 -8.54
N ALA A 262 9.88 -9.23 -8.88
CA ALA A 262 11.26 -9.15 -8.42
C ALA A 262 11.33 -8.95 -6.89
N VAL A 263 10.55 -8.03 -6.33
CA VAL A 263 10.47 -7.79 -4.87
C VAL A 263 9.99 -9.03 -4.13
N ILE A 264 8.91 -9.67 -4.59
CA ILE A 264 8.36 -10.85 -3.93
C ILE A 264 9.33 -12.04 -3.97
N ARG A 265 10.04 -12.25 -5.07
CA ARG A 265 11.02 -13.33 -5.18
C ARG A 265 12.31 -13.02 -4.40
N GLY A 266 12.83 -11.80 -4.49
CA GLY A 266 14.11 -11.41 -3.91
C GLY A 266 14.02 -11.23 -2.40
N ALA A 267 13.17 -10.32 -1.92
CA ALA A 267 13.09 -9.99 -0.50
C ALA A 267 12.33 -11.03 0.33
N HIS A 268 11.28 -11.64 -0.25
CA HIS A 268 10.35 -12.48 0.52
C HIS A 268 10.43 -13.97 0.16
N ARG A 269 11.21 -14.35 -0.86
CA ARG A 269 11.36 -15.74 -1.35
C ARG A 269 10.04 -16.44 -1.66
N GLY A 270 9.00 -15.65 -1.97
CA GLY A 270 7.63 -16.08 -2.12
C GLY A 270 6.74 -15.62 -0.97
N VAL A 271 5.47 -15.47 -1.25
CA VAL A 271 4.43 -15.07 -0.28
C VAL A 271 3.22 -15.95 -0.52
N SER A 272 2.58 -16.43 0.55
CA SER A 272 1.33 -17.20 0.42
C SER A 272 0.23 -16.33 -0.19
N SER A 273 -0.70 -16.96 -0.91
CA SER A 273 -1.86 -16.27 -1.50
C SER A 273 -2.66 -15.47 -0.49
N HIS A 274 -2.77 -15.98 0.76
CA HIS A 274 -3.46 -15.33 1.87
C HIS A 274 -2.90 -13.93 2.19
N HIS A 275 -1.58 -13.76 2.18
CA HIS A 275 -0.94 -12.49 2.52
C HIS A 275 -0.54 -11.65 1.29
N LEU A 276 -0.66 -12.19 0.08
CA LEU A 276 -0.14 -11.57 -1.14
C LEU A 276 -0.67 -10.14 -1.34
N GLN A 277 -1.96 -9.89 -1.08
CA GLN A 277 -2.55 -8.55 -1.24
C GLN A 277 -1.84 -7.49 -0.39
N SER A 278 -1.44 -7.83 0.84
CA SER A 278 -0.72 -6.90 1.73
C SER A 278 0.63 -6.48 1.16
N TYR A 279 1.35 -7.41 0.53
CA TYR A 279 2.63 -7.13 -0.12
C TYR A 279 2.48 -6.36 -1.43
N LEU A 280 1.44 -6.68 -2.21
CA LEU A 280 1.11 -5.91 -3.42
C LEU A 280 0.73 -4.47 -3.06
N GLY A 281 -0.02 -4.26 -1.98
CA GLY A 281 -0.33 -2.94 -1.44
C GLY A 281 0.93 -2.15 -1.03
N GLU A 282 1.92 -2.82 -0.44
CA GLU A 282 3.22 -2.20 -0.13
C GLU A 282 3.94 -1.71 -1.39
N ILE A 283 3.95 -2.51 -2.44
CA ILE A 283 4.59 -2.16 -3.73
C ILE A 283 3.87 -0.98 -4.38
N CYS A 284 2.53 -1.01 -4.42
CA CYS A 284 1.72 0.10 -4.93
C CYS A 284 1.95 1.38 -4.14
N TYR A 285 1.97 1.31 -2.80
CA TYR A 285 2.19 2.47 -1.94
C TYR A 285 3.49 3.19 -2.28
N ARG A 286 4.60 2.47 -2.47
CA ARG A 286 5.90 3.03 -2.87
C ARG A 286 5.87 3.58 -4.29
N PHE A 287 5.32 2.84 -5.25
CA PHE A 287 5.20 3.29 -6.63
C PHE A 287 4.40 4.59 -6.73
N ASN A 288 3.29 4.67 -6.03
CA ASN A 288 2.40 5.82 -6.04
C ASN A 288 3.01 7.07 -5.40
N ARG A 289 4.06 6.91 -4.59
CA ARG A 289 4.78 8.02 -3.93
C ARG A 289 6.22 8.23 -4.40
N ARG A 290 6.60 7.65 -5.53
CA ARG A 290 7.96 7.76 -6.08
C ARG A 290 8.44 9.18 -6.36
N PHE A 291 7.52 10.15 -6.43
CA PHE A 291 7.85 11.57 -6.60
C PHE A 291 8.05 12.30 -5.27
N TRP A 292 7.69 11.67 -4.15
CA TRP A 292 7.79 12.24 -2.79
C TRP A 292 8.70 11.39 -1.90
N GLU A 293 9.81 10.93 -2.44
CA GLU A 293 10.76 10.07 -1.70
C GLU A 293 11.23 10.71 -0.40
N LYS A 294 11.44 12.03 -0.40
CA LYS A 294 11.84 12.81 0.77
C LYS A 294 10.84 12.78 1.93
N GLU A 295 9.57 12.73 1.62
CA GLU A 295 8.48 12.75 2.61
C GLU A 295 7.96 11.34 2.94
N LEU A 296 8.52 10.31 2.34
CA LEU A 296 7.93 8.96 2.37
C LEU A 296 7.80 8.41 3.80
N PHE A 297 8.81 8.66 4.64
CA PHE A 297 8.79 8.25 6.04
C PHE A 297 7.67 8.96 6.82
N ASP A 298 7.57 10.28 6.74
CA ASP A 298 6.57 11.06 7.46
C ASP A 298 5.14 10.77 6.97
N ARG A 299 4.98 10.55 5.66
CA ARG A 299 3.71 10.11 5.07
C ARG A 299 3.29 8.74 5.60
N LEU A 300 4.25 7.84 5.83
CA LEU A 300 3.98 6.52 6.38
C LEU A 300 3.67 6.58 7.88
N ILE A 301 4.39 7.41 8.67
CA ILE A 301 4.03 7.69 10.07
C ILE A 301 2.61 8.24 10.17
N ARG A 302 2.24 9.19 9.31
CA ARG A 302 0.88 9.74 9.26
C ARG A 302 -0.17 8.66 8.95
N ALA A 303 0.11 7.78 8.01
CA ALA A 303 -0.75 6.64 7.73
C ALA A 303 -0.89 5.74 8.97
N CYS A 304 0.22 5.44 9.67
CA CYS A 304 0.22 4.61 10.86
C CYS A 304 -0.60 5.19 12.03
N VAL A 305 -0.59 6.50 12.23
CA VAL A 305 -1.40 7.14 13.30
C VAL A 305 -2.88 7.27 12.94
N SER A 306 -3.19 7.29 11.64
CA SER A 306 -4.58 7.42 11.15
C SER A 306 -5.28 6.08 10.97
N THR A 307 -4.54 4.96 11.07
CA THR A 307 -5.07 3.61 10.85
C THR A 307 -5.26 2.89 12.17
N GLY A 308 -6.42 2.25 12.34
CA GLY A 308 -6.71 1.37 13.48
C GLY A 308 -5.77 0.17 13.53
N THR A 309 -5.60 -0.40 14.72
CA THR A 309 -4.77 -1.60 14.88
C THR A 309 -5.42 -2.81 14.21
N ILE A 310 -4.61 -3.82 13.96
CA ILE A 310 -5.03 -5.17 13.61
C ILE A 310 -4.30 -6.15 14.53
N THR A 311 -4.97 -7.20 14.97
CA THR A 311 -4.41 -8.24 15.80
C THR A 311 -3.74 -9.34 14.98
N TYR A 312 -2.95 -10.18 15.64
CA TYR A 312 -2.35 -11.33 14.98
C TYR A 312 -3.43 -12.33 14.51
N ASP A 313 -4.45 -12.54 15.32
CA ASP A 313 -5.53 -13.49 15.01
C ASP A 313 -6.35 -13.02 13.80
N GLU A 314 -6.66 -11.74 13.71
CA GLU A 314 -7.29 -11.15 12.52
C GLU A 314 -6.44 -11.34 11.27
N LEU A 315 -5.11 -11.18 11.36
CA LEU A 315 -4.20 -11.37 10.22
C LEU A 315 -4.07 -12.82 9.77
N THR A 316 -4.22 -13.79 10.69
CA THR A 316 -4.01 -15.20 10.40
C THR A 316 -5.31 -15.95 10.11
N HIS A 317 -6.45 -15.46 10.62
CA HIS A 317 -7.76 -16.08 10.50
C HIS A 317 -8.70 -15.29 9.56
N ASP A 318 -8.38 -14.04 9.24
CA ASP A 318 -9.17 -13.26 8.29
C ASP A 318 -9.03 -13.88 6.89
N SER A 319 -10.08 -14.58 6.52
CA SER A 319 -10.25 -15.12 5.19
C SER A 319 -10.29 -13.94 4.23
N GLY A 320 -9.25 -13.80 3.42
CA GLY A 320 -9.19 -12.81 2.35
C GLY A 320 -10.43 -12.87 1.45
N PRO A 321 -10.64 -11.94 0.54
CA PRO A 321 -11.85 -11.79 -0.28
C PRO A 321 -12.27 -13.06 -1.05
N ALA A 322 -11.40 -14.06 -1.14
CA ALA A 322 -11.70 -15.35 -1.77
C ALA A 322 -12.64 -16.27 -0.96
N SER A 323 -12.84 -16.07 0.36
CA SER A 323 -13.69 -16.94 1.17
C SER A 323 -15.14 -16.47 1.30
N LYS A 324 -15.43 -15.20 0.96
CA LYS A 324 -16.81 -14.67 0.98
C LYS A 324 -17.60 -14.94 -0.31
N ILE A 325 -17.00 -15.65 -1.28
CA ILE A 325 -17.66 -16.00 -2.56
C ILE A 325 -18.15 -17.46 -2.56
N ARG A 326 -18.03 -18.18 -1.44
CA ARG A 326 -18.54 -19.56 -1.30
C ARG A 326 -19.70 -19.66 -0.30
N SER A 327 -20.67 -18.78 -0.38
CA SER A 327 -21.98 -18.99 0.28
C SER A 327 -23.08 -18.46 -0.62
#